data_259d2db9bb83e9f92b2a0660963d34e0
#
_entry.id   259d2db9bb83e9f92b2a0660963d34e0
#
_cell.length_a   1.000
_cell.length_b   1.000
_cell.length_c   1.000
_cell.angle_alpha   90.00
_cell.angle_beta   90.00
_cell.angle_gamma   90.00
#
_symmetry.space_group_name_H-M   'P 1'
#
loop_
_entity.id
_entity.type
_entity.pdbx_description
1 polymer ?
#
loop_
_entity_poly.entity_id
_entity_poly.type
_entity_poly.pdbx_seq_one_letter_code
_entity_poly.pdbx_strand_id
1 'polypeptide(L)'
;MARKFPPRVKVATATTGTGTVTLGAAVSGFQAVPAALDGETIDYAITDGTAWEEGYGVYTHTGTTLTRNLIASSTGSLLDLSGDAEIFSTISSESAEKFDTAGLEIIAQGSVSAAASLDFTDLSATYRAYMLVYNNLIPATDGVTLWARTDANNGASFDAGAGNYRWNVHASYGVAPTDSNEANGGDTKIQIGGSVLNSTTFGTAANELGAGTIRLYSPADITFTFINYQEAHINPVGGLAESVGVGVRESAAAVNAFQLLFSSGNIEAMNYTLYGLRAA
;
A
#
# COMPACT_ATOMS: atom_id res chain seq x y z
N MET A 1 -12.38 1.58 18.32
CA MET A 1 -13.74 1.14 17.92
C MET A 1 -14.03 1.67 16.53
N ALA A 2 -14.73 0.89 15.68
CA ALA A 2 -15.16 1.38 14.38
C ALA A 2 -16.27 2.43 14.57
N ARG A 3 -16.15 3.57 13.93
CA ARG A 3 -17.15 4.64 13.96
C ARG A 3 -18.24 4.33 12.94
N LYS A 4 -19.45 4.80 13.22
CA LYS A 4 -20.65 4.59 12.37
C LYS A 4 -21.06 5.89 11.70
N PHE A 5 -21.62 5.76 10.51
CA PHE A 5 -22.10 6.87 9.68
C PHE A 5 -23.53 6.59 9.22
N PRO A 6 -24.55 6.74 10.09
CA PRO A 6 -25.93 6.49 9.69
C PRO A 6 -26.35 7.47 8.60
N PRO A 7 -26.89 6.98 7.46
CA PRO A 7 -27.23 7.84 6.34
C PRO A 7 -28.40 8.76 6.67
N ARG A 8 -28.35 10.00 6.13
CA ARG A 8 -29.44 10.99 6.21
C ARG A 8 -29.91 11.32 7.63
N VAL A 9 -29.05 11.21 8.63
CA VAL A 9 -29.36 11.70 9.98
C VAL A 9 -29.11 13.19 10.03
N LYS A 10 -30.13 13.94 10.43
CA LYS A 10 -30.05 15.37 10.81
C LYS A 10 -31.16 15.68 11.80
N VAL A 11 -30.77 16.18 12.95
CA VAL A 11 -31.69 16.47 14.07
C VAL A 11 -31.45 17.85 14.63
N ALA A 12 -32.47 18.51 15.13
CA ALA A 12 -32.32 19.73 15.92
C ALA A 12 -31.90 19.40 17.36
N THR A 13 -31.36 20.33 18.10
CA THR A 13 -31.12 20.22 19.53
C THR A 13 -31.43 21.53 20.24
N ALA A 14 -32.07 21.40 21.39
CA ALA A 14 -32.29 22.52 22.31
C ALA A 14 -31.26 22.54 23.46
N THR A 15 -30.21 21.71 23.36
CA THR A 15 -29.12 21.67 24.33
C THR A 15 -28.30 22.96 24.24
N THR A 16 -27.95 23.51 25.41
CA THR A 16 -27.04 24.65 25.53
C THR A 16 -25.72 24.22 26.19
N GLY A 17 -24.65 24.98 25.95
CA GLY A 17 -23.37 24.72 26.58
C GLY A 17 -22.49 23.73 25.82
N THR A 18 -21.40 23.30 26.46
CA THR A 18 -20.34 22.46 25.86
C THR A 18 -20.48 20.97 26.16
N GLY A 19 -21.53 20.56 26.85
CA GLY A 19 -21.72 19.17 27.30
C GLY A 19 -22.27 18.19 26.26
N THR A 20 -22.66 17.02 26.74
CA THR A 20 -23.40 16.02 25.97
C THR A 20 -24.71 16.64 25.45
N VAL A 21 -25.01 16.36 24.18
CA VAL A 21 -26.21 16.90 23.54
C VAL A 21 -27.35 15.91 23.60
N THR A 22 -28.59 16.45 23.78
CA THR A 22 -29.82 15.70 23.59
C THR A 22 -30.31 15.92 22.16
N LEU A 23 -30.43 14.83 21.41
CA LEU A 23 -30.86 14.84 20.02
C LEU A 23 -32.38 15.00 19.96
N GLY A 24 -32.83 16.06 19.35
CA GLY A 24 -34.25 16.37 19.19
C GLY A 24 -34.90 15.70 17.98
N ALA A 25 -35.97 16.32 17.47
CA ALA A 25 -36.66 15.81 16.30
C ALA A 25 -35.81 15.85 15.03
N ALA A 26 -36.04 14.88 14.14
CA ALA A 26 -35.43 14.90 12.82
C ALA A 26 -35.88 16.13 12.02
N VAL A 27 -34.95 16.77 11.35
CA VAL A 27 -35.24 17.85 10.40
C VAL A 27 -36.00 17.27 9.20
N SER A 28 -36.93 18.04 8.62
CA SER A 28 -37.74 17.60 7.48
C SER A 28 -36.89 17.02 6.35
N GLY A 29 -37.23 15.82 5.91
CA GLY A 29 -36.48 15.09 4.86
C GLY A 29 -35.29 14.29 5.40
N PHE A 30 -34.99 14.32 6.68
CA PHE A 30 -33.97 13.54 7.36
C PHE A 30 -34.56 12.55 8.36
N GLN A 31 -33.72 11.74 8.98
CA GLN A 31 -34.14 10.79 10.03
C GLN A 31 -33.38 11.06 11.32
N ALA A 32 -33.96 10.57 12.42
CA ALA A 32 -33.28 10.51 13.71
C ALA A 32 -32.19 9.41 13.71
N VAL A 33 -31.31 9.45 14.70
CA VAL A 33 -30.32 8.37 14.87
C VAL A 33 -31.08 7.06 15.17
N PRO A 34 -30.83 5.98 14.40
CA PRO A 34 -31.50 4.71 14.61
C PRO A 34 -31.20 4.10 15.99
N ALA A 35 -32.23 3.53 16.63
CA ALA A 35 -32.09 2.85 17.93
C ALA A 35 -31.08 1.70 17.93
N ALA A 36 -30.89 1.05 16.77
CA ALA A 36 -29.91 -0.02 16.58
C ALA A 36 -28.43 0.44 16.77
N LEU A 37 -28.20 1.73 16.87
CA LEU A 37 -26.86 2.32 17.13
C LEU A 37 -26.64 2.68 18.61
N ASP A 38 -27.49 2.18 19.51
CA ASP A 38 -27.28 2.35 20.94
C ASP A 38 -25.94 1.83 21.41
N GLY A 39 -25.16 2.67 22.11
CA GLY A 39 -23.79 2.37 22.54
C GLY A 39 -22.69 2.50 21.45
N GLU A 40 -23.07 2.75 20.21
CA GLU A 40 -22.08 2.90 19.12
C GLU A 40 -21.49 4.31 19.08
N THR A 41 -20.26 4.40 18.59
CA THR A 41 -19.61 5.68 18.33
C THR A 41 -19.99 6.18 16.93
N ILE A 42 -20.51 7.41 16.86
CA ILE A 42 -20.99 8.06 15.64
C ILE A 42 -20.15 9.30 15.38
N ASP A 43 -19.71 9.51 14.13
CA ASP A 43 -19.18 10.79 13.69
C ASP A 43 -20.31 11.78 13.44
N TYR A 44 -20.11 13.02 13.84
CA TYR A 44 -21.10 14.07 13.70
C TYR A 44 -20.46 15.40 13.26
N ALA A 45 -21.29 16.24 12.67
CA ALA A 45 -21.05 17.67 12.61
C ALA A 45 -22.22 18.41 13.26
N ILE A 46 -21.91 19.53 13.90
CA ILE A 46 -22.87 20.46 14.52
C ILE A 46 -22.72 21.81 13.83
N THR A 47 -23.87 22.45 13.56
CA THR A 47 -23.91 23.86 13.15
C THR A 47 -24.78 24.63 14.12
N ASP A 48 -24.31 25.78 14.58
CA ASP A 48 -25.02 26.73 15.44
C ASP A 48 -24.81 28.16 14.91
N GLY A 49 -25.78 28.65 14.19
CA GLY A 49 -25.63 29.88 13.43
C GLY A 49 -24.54 29.78 12.37
N THR A 50 -23.48 30.58 12.52
CA THR A 50 -22.29 30.55 11.65
C THR A 50 -21.14 29.70 12.21
N ALA A 51 -21.28 29.22 13.45
CA ALA A 51 -20.28 28.37 14.09
C ALA A 51 -20.53 26.89 13.72
N TRP A 52 -19.43 26.14 13.67
CA TRP A 52 -19.49 24.70 13.38
C TRP A 52 -18.50 23.90 14.24
N GLU A 53 -18.84 22.64 14.47
CA GLU A 53 -18.01 21.66 15.14
C GLU A 53 -18.10 20.33 14.41
N GLU A 54 -16.99 19.64 14.27
CA GLU A 54 -16.86 18.28 13.81
C GLU A 54 -16.26 17.41 14.92
N GLY A 55 -16.84 16.23 15.14
CA GLY A 55 -16.42 15.36 16.20
C GLY A 55 -16.98 13.96 16.10
N TYR A 56 -16.80 13.21 17.17
CA TYR A 56 -17.41 11.90 17.35
C TYR A 56 -17.95 11.73 18.77
N GLY A 57 -18.93 10.86 18.94
CA GLY A 57 -19.52 10.63 20.25
C GLY A 57 -20.22 9.29 20.36
N VAL A 58 -20.41 8.83 21.60
CA VAL A 58 -21.21 7.64 21.88
C VAL A 58 -22.68 8.05 21.91
N TYR A 59 -23.49 7.37 21.09
CA TYR A 59 -24.93 7.55 21.09
C TYR A 59 -25.55 6.66 22.15
N THR A 60 -26.46 7.23 22.96
CA THR A 60 -27.29 6.50 23.92
C THR A 60 -28.74 6.66 23.54
N HIS A 61 -29.40 5.57 23.16
CA HIS A 61 -30.80 5.60 22.71
C HIS A 61 -31.74 6.01 23.81
N THR A 62 -31.55 5.48 25.03
CA THR A 62 -32.31 5.92 26.20
C THR A 62 -31.95 7.37 26.54
N GLY A 63 -32.90 8.30 26.33
CA GLY A 63 -32.64 9.74 26.46
C GLY A 63 -32.10 10.43 25.21
N THR A 64 -31.90 9.69 24.12
CA THR A 64 -31.45 10.21 22.82
C THR A 64 -30.23 11.16 22.92
N THR A 65 -29.20 10.74 23.64
CA THR A 65 -28.03 11.58 23.91
C THR A 65 -26.83 11.19 23.07
N LEU A 66 -25.95 12.17 22.76
CA LEU A 66 -24.69 11.99 22.08
C LEU A 66 -23.58 12.72 22.85
N THR A 67 -22.53 12.01 23.27
CA THR A 67 -21.35 12.65 23.83
C THR A 67 -20.60 13.42 22.76
N ARG A 68 -19.74 14.37 23.17
CA ARG A 68 -18.97 15.21 22.22
C ARG A 68 -17.49 15.06 22.47
N ASN A 69 -16.76 14.55 21.45
CA ASN A 69 -15.31 14.53 21.40
C ASN A 69 -14.90 15.32 20.17
N LEU A 70 -14.25 16.45 20.38
CA LEU A 70 -13.89 17.39 19.32
C LEU A 70 -12.80 16.83 18.39
N ILE A 71 -12.98 16.97 17.09
CA ILE A 71 -11.93 16.83 16.07
C ILE A 71 -11.52 18.23 15.60
N ALA A 72 -12.48 19.04 15.17
CA ALA A 72 -12.24 20.40 14.69
C ALA A 72 -13.46 21.29 14.97
N SER A 73 -13.26 22.59 15.08
CA SER A 73 -14.35 23.57 15.16
C SER A 73 -13.90 24.94 14.70
N SER A 74 -14.88 25.79 14.38
CA SER A 74 -14.64 27.20 14.04
C SER A 74 -14.04 28.01 15.19
N THR A 75 -14.11 27.54 16.43
CA THR A 75 -13.61 28.23 17.64
C THR A 75 -12.38 27.60 18.23
N GLY A 76 -11.91 26.42 17.72
CA GLY A 76 -10.82 25.64 18.28
C GLY A 76 -11.15 24.90 19.58
N SER A 77 -12.41 24.93 20.03
CA SER A 77 -12.91 24.25 21.23
C SER A 77 -14.33 23.73 20.98
N LEU A 78 -14.88 22.90 21.89
CA LEU A 78 -16.29 22.52 21.82
C LEU A 78 -17.16 23.79 21.78
N LEU A 79 -18.14 23.81 20.88
CA LEU A 79 -19.07 24.93 20.79
C LEU A 79 -19.91 25.06 22.07
N ASP A 80 -20.04 26.29 22.55
CA ASP A 80 -21.03 26.66 23.56
C ASP A 80 -22.37 26.84 22.83
N LEU A 81 -23.17 25.76 22.79
CA LEU A 81 -24.39 25.70 21.98
C LEU A 81 -25.45 26.67 22.52
N SER A 82 -26.13 27.34 21.58
CA SER A 82 -27.18 28.34 21.90
C SER A 82 -28.53 27.72 22.26
N GLY A 83 -28.77 26.46 21.91
CA GLY A 83 -30.07 25.82 22.02
C GLY A 83 -30.88 25.80 20.70
N ASP A 84 -30.29 26.27 19.60
CA ASP A 84 -30.88 26.27 18.25
C ASP A 84 -29.95 25.64 17.20
N ALA A 85 -29.18 24.63 17.66
CA ALA A 85 -28.21 23.97 16.80
C ALA A 85 -28.81 22.78 16.04
N GLU A 86 -28.17 22.44 14.92
CA GLU A 86 -28.48 21.22 14.16
C GLU A 86 -27.29 20.28 14.19
N ILE A 87 -27.57 18.98 14.33
CA ILE A 87 -26.58 17.92 14.39
C ILE A 87 -26.86 16.94 13.25
N PHE A 88 -25.83 16.60 12.49
CA PHE A 88 -25.97 15.63 11.41
C PHE A 88 -24.80 14.63 11.40
N SER A 89 -25.08 13.42 10.96
CA SER A 89 -24.04 12.41 10.76
C SER A 89 -23.27 12.71 9.46
N THR A 90 -21.96 12.69 9.58
CA THR A 90 -21.04 12.88 8.45
C THR A 90 -19.83 11.99 8.64
N ILE A 91 -19.02 11.83 7.63
CA ILE A 91 -17.69 11.22 7.75
C ILE A 91 -16.76 12.33 8.21
N SER A 92 -16.18 12.20 9.39
CA SER A 92 -15.19 13.16 9.89
C SER A 92 -13.89 13.09 9.09
N SER A 93 -13.12 14.17 9.10
CA SER A 93 -11.78 14.23 8.49
C SER A 93 -10.88 13.08 8.99
N GLU A 94 -10.88 12.82 10.30
CA GLU A 94 -10.12 11.71 10.90
C GLU A 94 -10.61 10.33 10.43
N SER A 95 -11.91 10.15 10.20
CA SER A 95 -12.46 8.90 9.67
C SER A 95 -12.20 8.74 8.17
N ALA A 96 -12.24 9.84 7.41
CA ALA A 96 -11.88 9.83 6.00
C ALA A 96 -10.42 9.43 5.80
N GLU A 97 -9.50 9.95 6.61
CA GLU A 97 -8.09 9.56 6.60
C GLU A 97 -7.89 8.06 6.86
N LYS A 98 -8.71 7.44 7.73
CA LYS A 98 -8.66 5.99 7.99
C LYS A 98 -9.13 5.15 6.80
N PHE A 99 -10.05 5.65 5.99
CA PHE A 99 -10.43 4.99 4.72
C PHE A 99 -9.31 5.06 3.69
N ASP A 100 -8.60 6.16 3.63
CA ASP A 100 -7.46 6.36 2.73
C ASP A 100 -6.23 5.51 3.16
N THR A 101 -6.11 5.19 4.45
CA THR A 101 -4.99 4.42 5.01
C THR A 101 -5.19 2.91 5.03
N ALA A 102 -6.37 2.39 4.66
CA ALA A 102 -6.66 0.95 4.66
C ALA A 102 -6.41 0.35 3.28
N GLY A 103 -5.32 -0.39 3.10
CA GLY A 103 -5.07 -1.15 1.88
C GLY A 103 -3.71 -0.90 1.23
N LEU A 104 -3.67 -1.09 -0.09
CA LEU A 104 -2.50 -0.79 -0.92
C LEU A 104 -2.54 0.69 -1.33
N GLU A 105 -1.51 1.41 -0.95
CA GLU A 105 -1.28 2.80 -1.34
C GLU A 105 -0.28 2.86 -2.49
N ILE A 106 -0.53 3.68 -3.52
CA ILE A 106 0.44 3.91 -4.58
C ILE A 106 1.56 4.81 -4.03
N ILE A 107 2.77 4.26 -3.97
CA ILE A 107 3.97 4.98 -3.51
C ILE A 107 4.67 5.66 -4.68
N ALA A 108 4.78 4.95 -5.79
CA ALA A 108 5.40 5.46 -7.00
C ALA A 108 4.82 4.76 -8.23
N GLN A 109 4.73 5.48 -9.33
CA GLN A 109 4.37 4.91 -10.63
C GLN A 109 5.08 5.68 -11.75
N GLY A 110 5.36 4.98 -12.84
CA GLY A 110 6.04 5.61 -13.96
C GLY A 110 6.49 4.62 -15.02
N SER A 111 7.39 5.11 -15.86
CA SER A 111 8.07 4.32 -16.87
C SER A 111 9.57 4.53 -16.78
N VAL A 112 10.33 3.49 -17.16
CA VAL A 112 11.78 3.52 -17.32
C VAL A 112 12.10 3.42 -18.79
N SER A 113 13.11 4.16 -19.25
CA SER A 113 13.64 4.06 -20.59
C SER A 113 15.16 4.23 -20.56
N ALA A 114 15.86 3.27 -21.14
CA ALA A 114 17.33 3.24 -21.28
C ALA A 114 18.10 3.48 -19.96
N ALA A 115 17.60 2.99 -18.83
CA ALA A 115 18.20 3.16 -17.50
C ALA A 115 18.94 1.89 -17.04
N ALA A 116 20.06 2.06 -16.34
CA ALA A 116 20.85 0.93 -15.82
C ALA A 116 20.09 0.09 -14.78
N SER A 117 19.18 0.71 -14.05
CA SER A 117 18.34 0.08 -13.02
C SER A 117 17.07 0.88 -12.78
N LEU A 118 16.11 0.27 -12.08
CA LEU A 118 15.01 0.96 -11.42
C LEU A 118 15.28 0.90 -9.91
N ASP A 119 15.48 2.05 -9.31
CA ASP A 119 15.83 2.19 -7.90
C ASP A 119 14.68 2.88 -7.14
N PHE A 120 14.28 2.27 -6.03
CA PHE A 120 13.38 2.85 -5.05
C PHE A 120 14.17 3.15 -3.79
N THR A 121 14.20 4.41 -3.39
CA THR A 121 14.84 4.90 -2.16
C THR A 121 13.77 5.40 -1.19
N ASP A 122 14.17 5.70 0.05
CA ASP A 122 13.27 6.22 1.07
C ASP A 122 12.04 5.33 1.36
N LEU A 123 12.22 3.99 1.27
CA LEU A 123 11.18 3.06 1.65
C LEU A 123 10.83 3.24 3.14
N SER A 124 9.64 3.79 3.38
CA SER A 124 9.19 4.19 4.71
C SER A 124 8.87 2.99 5.61
N ALA A 125 9.20 3.09 6.89
CA ALA A 125 8.79 2.15 7.93
C ALA A 125 7.25 2.12 8.17
N THR A 126 6.51 3.05 7.58
CA THR A 126 5.04 3.08 7.64
C THR A 126 4.40 1.85 6.99
N TYR A 127 5.11 1.24 6.03
CA TYR A 127 4.59 0.09 5.28
C TYR A 127 5.24 -1.21 5.76
N ARG A 128 4.40 -2.18 6.14
CA ARG A 128 4.84 -3.54 6.51
C ARG A 128 5.24 -4.40 5.32
N ALA A 129 4.82 -4.00 4.11
CA ALA A 129 5.22 -4.65 2.87
C ALA A 129 5.13 -3.68 1.69
N TYR A 130 5.92 -3.95 0.66
CA TYR A 130 5.82 -3.28 -0.63
C TYR A 130 5.50 -4.30 -1.73
N MET A 131 4.77 -3.86 -2.75
CA MET A 131 4.46 -4.65 -3.93
C MET A 131 4.76 -3.84 -5.19
N LEU A 132 5.76 -4.27 -5.94
CA LEU A 132 6.05 -3.76 -7.27
C LEU A 132 5.28 -4.57 -8.30
N VAL A 133 4.48 -3.91 -9.12
CA VAL A 133 3.83 -4.47 -10.31
C VAL A 133 4.47 -3.82 -11.53
N TYR A 134 4.89 -4.62 -12.49
CA TYR A 134 5.51 -4.10 -13.70
C TYR A 134 5.03 -4.84 -14.96
N ASN A 135 5.13 -4.15 -16.09
CA ASN A 135 4.86 -4.68 -17.40
C ASN A 135 5.72 -3.97 -18.45
N ASN A 136 5.63 -4.45 -19.68
CA ASN A 136 6.42 -3.91 -20.81
C ASN A 136 7.92 -3.88 -20.52
N LEU A 137 8.41 -4.86 -19.76
CA LEU A 137 9.82 -4.96 -19.40
C LEU A 137 10.62 -5.53 -20.58
N ILE A 138 11.57 -4.74 -21.09
CA ILE A 138 12.49 -5.12 -22.17
C ILE A 138 13.90 -4.76 -21.75
N PRO A 139 14.89 -5.66 -21.84
CA PRO A 139 16.31 -5.31 -21.68
C PRO A 139 16.88 -4.69 -22.96
N ALA A 140 17.94 -3.92 -22.81
CA ALA A 140 18.75 -3.45 -23.95
C ALA A 140 19.71 -4.53 -24.50
N THR A 141 19.92 -5.61 -23.77
CA THR A 141 20.83 -6.70 -24.12
C THR A 141 20.06 -8.02 -24.15
N ASP A 142 20.24 -8.78 -25.21
CA ASP A 142 19.64 -10.10 -25.39
C ASP A 142 20.27 -11.15 -24.48
N GLY A 143 19.48 -12.13 -24.05
CA GLY A 143 19.96 -13.26 -23.26
C GLY A 143 20.34 -12.95 -21.80
N VAL A 144 19.70 -11.95 -21.18
CA VAL A 144 19.98 -11.51 -19.79
C VAL A 144 18.96 -12.03 -18.80
N THR A 145 19.33 -11.98 -17.51
CA THR A 145 18.48 -12.34 -16.37
C THR A 145 18.12 -11.11 -15.55
N LEU A 146 16.94 -11.10 -14.94
CA LEU A 146 16.47 -10.02 -14.09
C LEU A 146 16.86 -10.28 -12.64
N TRP A 147 17.44 -9.28 -11.99
CA TRP A 147 17.97 -9.32 -10.64
C TRP A 147 17.32 -8.28 -9.73
N ALA A 148 17.27 -8.58 -8.44
CA ALA A 148 16.95 -7.63 -7.39
C ALA A 148 18.09 -7.52 -6.39
N ARG A 149 18.26 -6.31 -5.84
CA ARG A 149 19.11 -5.98 -4.70
C ARG A 149 18.39 -5.08 -3.74
N THR A 150 18.88 -5.01 -2.52
CA THR A 150 18.38 -4.14 -1.46
C THR A 150 19.52 -3.33 -0.86
N ASP A 151 19.18 -2.29 -0.12
CA ASP A 151 20.15 -1.51 0.65
C ASP A 151 19.50 -1.02 1.96
N ALA A 152 20.33 -0.92 3.00
CA ALA A 152 19.99 -0.34 4.30
C ALA A 152 20.42 1.12 4.44
N ASN A 153 21.07 1.68 3.42
CA ASN A 153 21.64 3.03 3.41
C ASN A 153 21.05 3.90 2.28
N ASN A 154 19.76 3.73 2.05
CA ASN A 154 18.96 4.55 1.14
C ASN A 154 19.45 4.61 -0.32
N GLY A 155 19.94 3.49 -0.84
CA GLY A 155 20.44 3.38 -2.21
C GLY A 155 21.85 3.93 -2.43
N ALA A 156 22.55 4.34 -1.38
CA ALA A 156 23.92 4.82 -1.50
C ALA A 156 24.89 3.72 -1.97
N SER A 157 24.60 2.46 -1.63
CA SER A 157 25.38 1.30 -2.07
C SER A 157 24.57 0.04 -1.95
N PHE A 158 23.88 -0.36 -3.02
CA PHE A 158 23.11 -1.61 -3.03
C PHE A 158 24.00 -2.81 -2.71
N ASP A 159 23.52 -3.67 -1.83
CA ASP A 159 24.25 -4.86 -1.38
C ASP A 159 24.61 -5.76 -2.56
N ALA A 160 25.89 -5.93 -2.83
CA ALA A 160 26.40 -6.76 -3.93
C ALA A 160 27.54 -7.69 -3.47
N GLY A 161 27.70 -7.87 -2.15
CA GLY A 161 28.69 -8.80 -1.58
C GLY A 161 28.24 -10.26 -1.69
N ALA A 162 29.19 -11.16 -1.84
CA ALA A 162 28.92 -12.59 -1.77
C ALA A 162 28.34 -12.94 -0.39
N GLY A 163 27.25 -13.69 -0.38
CA GLY A 163 26.58 -14.10 0.87
C GLY A 163 25.51 -13.13 1.37
N ASN A 164 25.25 -12.02 0.67
CA ASN A 164 24.19 -11.10 1.09
C ASN A 164 22.79 -11.65 0.85
N TYR A 165 22.62 -12.60 -0.08
CA TYR A 165 21.31 -13.14 -0.46
C TYR A 165 21.32 -14.64 -0.59
N ARG A 166 20.17 -15.25 -0.25
CA ARG A 166 19.76 -16.59 -0.71
C ARG A 166 18.50 -16.47 -1.53
N TRP A 167 18.36 -17.34 -2.51
CA TRP A 167 17.16 -17.37 -3.34
C TRP A 167 16.90 -18.77 -3.89
N ASN A 168 15.64 -19.01 -4.23
CA ASN A 168 15.17 -20.21 -4.91
C ASN A 168 14.14 -19.77 -5.95
N VAL A 169 14.29 -20.26 -7.17
CA VAL A 169 13.37 -19.99 -8.28
C VAL A 169 12.98 -21.29 -8.95
N HIS A 170 11.68 -21.42 -9.20
CA HIS A 170 11.13 -22.37 -10.15
C HIS A 170 10.88 -21.63 -11.46
N ALA A 171 11.49 -22.08 -12.54
CA ALA A 171 11.31 -21.51 -13.86
C ALA A 171 10.82 -22.58 -14.83
N SER A 172 9.83 -22.25 -15.66
CA SER A 172 9.32 -23.14 -16.70
C SER A 172 9.32 -22.47 -18.05
N TYR A 173 9.35 -23.31 -19.10
CA TYR A 173 9.45 -22.88 -20.48
C TYR A 173 8.43 -23.62 -21.36
N GLY A 174 7.60 -22.87 -22.08
CA GLY A 174 6.33 -23.32 -22.65
C GLY A 174 6.32 -23.99 -24.02
N VAL A 175 7.44 -24.30 -24.68
CA VAL A 175 7.40 -25.02 -26.00
C VAL A 175 7.64 -26.51 -25.83
N ALA A 176 8.35 -26.91 -24.82
CA ALA A 176 8.40 -28.25 -24.25
C ALA A 176 8.59 -28.05 -22.77
N PRO A 177 7.64 -28.39 -21.91
CA PRO A 177 7.75 -28.02 -20.49
C PRO A 177 9.01 -28.62 -19.89
N THR A 178 10.04 -27.82 -19.81
CA THR A 178 11.26 -28.08 -19.07
C THR A 178 11.21 -27.22 -17.83
N ASP A 179 10.92 -27.87 -16.72
CA ASP A 179 10.99 -27.22 -15.41
C ASP A 179 12.43 -27.21 -14.90
N SER A 180 12.84 -26.08 -14.38
CA SER A 180 14.09 -25.98 -13.62
C SER A 180 13.84 -25.40 -12.25
N ASN A 181 14.59 -25.94 -11.29
CA ASN A 181 14.72 -25.34 -9.98
C ASN A 181 16.17 -24.87 -9.84
N GLU A 182 16.33 -23.59 -9.59
CA GLU A 182 17.63 -23.00 -9.28
C GLU A 182 17.61 -22.43 -7.88
N ALA A 183 18.70 -22.54 -7.17
CA ALA A 183 18.88 -21.99 -5.85
C ALA A 183 20.34 -21.56 -5.64
N ASN A 184 20.52 -20.52 -4.84
CA ASN A 184 21.83 -20.11 -4.39
C ASN A 184 21.79 -19.80 -2.90
N GLY A 185 22.71 -20.40 -2.15
CA GLY A 185 22.84 -20.27 -0.70
C GLY A 185 23.74 -19.12 -0.24
N GLY A 186 24.25 -18.29 -1.16
CA GLY A 186 25.10 -17.14 -0.84
C GLY A 186 25.46 -16.37 -2.10
N ASP A 187 24.67 -15.37 -2.46
CA ASP A 187 24.79 -14.63 -3.72
C ASP A 187 24.92 -13.12 -3.50
N THR A 188 25.22 -12.40 -4.56
CA THR A 188 25.34 -10.94 -4.65
C THR A 188 24.02 -10.27 -5.05
N LYS A 189 22.96 -11.05 -5.31
CA LYS A 189 21.64 -10.60 -5.78
C LYS A 189 20.61 -11.68 -5.50
N ILE A 190 19.32 -11.33 -5.70
CA ILE A 190 18.24 -12.29 -5.87
C ILE A 190 17.92 -12.39 -7.36
N GLN A 191 17.90 -13.58 -7.93
CA GLN A 191 17.48 -13.80 -9.31
C GLN A 191 15.95 -13.82 -9.36
N ILE A 192 15.36 -12.87 -10.10
CA ILE A 192 13.90 -12.70 -10.19
C ILE A 192 13.35 -13.44 -11.41
N GLY A 193 14.02 -13.32 -12.55
CA GLY A 193 13.55 -13.90 -13.80
C GLY A 193 14.68 -14.23 -14.75
N GLY A 194 14.37 -15.19 -15.61
CA GLY A 194 15.33 -15.73 -16.55
C GLY A 194 16.29 -16.73 -15.90
N SER A 195 16.67 -17.74 -16.64
CA SER A 195 17.72 -18.68 -16.29
C SER A 195 18.59 -18.96 -17.49
N VAL A 196 19.91 -18.85 -17.30
CA VAL A 196 20.85 -19.21 -18.34
C VAL A 196 20.93 -20.73 -18.56
N LEU A 197 20.54 -21.52 -17.57
CA LEU A 197 20.62 -22.98 -17.64
C LEU A 197 19.53 -23.55 -18.55
N ASN A 198 18.37 -22.88 -18.70
CA ASN A 198 17.21 -23.39 -19.42
C ASN A 198 16.73 -22.47 -20.56
N SER A 199 17.55 -21.57 -21.02
CA SER A 199 17.18 -20.63 -22.11
C SER A 199 15.92 -19.79 -21.81
N THR A 200 15.65 -19.53 -20.54
CA THR A 200 14.54 -18.68 -20.11
C THR A 200 15.00 -17.24 -19.87
N THR A 201 16.06 -16.79 -20.54
CA THR A 201 16.56 -15.42 -20.47
C THR A 201 15.63 -14.45 -21.19
N PHE A 202 15.70 -13.16 -20.85
CA PHE A 202 14.93 -12.11 -21.51
C PHE A 202 15.50 -11.78 -22.90
N GLY A 203 14.61 -11.53 -23.84
CA GLY A 203 14.95 -11.08 -25.19
C GLY A 203 14.69 -9.59 -25.41
N THR A 204 15.16 -9.07 -26.56
CA THR A 204 15.13 -7.64 -26.90
C THR A 204 14.12 -7.28 -27.99
N ALA A 205 13.46 -8.27 -28.63
CA ALA A 205 12.50 -7.98 -29.68
C ALA A 205 11.24 -7.32 -29.12
N ALA A 206 10.53 -6.54 -29.93
CA ALA A 206 9.37 -5.76 -29.50
C ALA A 206 8.20 -6.56 -28.89
N ASN A 207 8.14 -7.86 -29.17
CA ASN A 207 7.15 -8.79 -28.59
C ASN A 207 7.72 -9.70 -27.49
N GLU A 208 8.96 -9.53 -27.11
CA GLU A 208 9.64 -10.28 -26.03
C GLU A 208 9.50 -9.54 -24.70
N LEU A 209 8.26 -9.18 -24.35
CA LEU A 209 7.91 -8.40 -23.18
C LEU A 209 7.86 -9.25 -21.93
N GLY A 210 8.30 -8.66 -20.81
CA GLY A 210 8.13 -9.21 -19.47
C GLY A 210 7.09 -8.46 -18.64
N ALA A 211 6.44 -9.18 -17.72
CA ALA A 211 5.52 -8.63 -16.73
C ALA A 211 5.59 -9.45 -15.45
N GLY A 212 5.38 -8.81 -14.30
CA GLY A 212 5.44 -9.53 -13.04
C GLY A 212 5.07 -8.72 -11.81
N THR A 213 5.20 -9.40 -10.68
CA THR A 213 5.03 -8.81 -9.34
C THR A 213 6.18 -9.23 -8.44
N ILE A 214 6.67 -8.28 -7.64
CA ILE A 214 7.69 -8.51 -6.60
C ILE A 214 7.14 -7.95 -5.30
N ARG A 215 7.21 -8.74 -4.21
CA ARG A 215 6.76 -8.32 -2.88
C ARG A 215 7.90 -8.40 -1.89
N LEU A 216 8.14 -7.27 -1.19
CA LEU A 216 9.07 -7.16 -0.08
C LEU A 216 8.27 -7.22 1.23
N TYR A 217 8.63 -8.13 2.13
CA TYR A 217 7.98 -8.30 3.42
C TYR A 217 8.84 -7.78 4.54
N SER A 218 8.22 -7.02 5.46
CA SER A 218 8.86 -6.47 6.65
C SER A 218 10.21 -5.76 6.38
N PRO A 219 10.34 -4.89 5.37
CA PRO A 219 11.63 -4.29 5.05
C PRO A 219 12.15 -3.38 6.17
N ALA A 220 11.26 -2.77 6.97
CA ALA A 220 11.64 -1.90 8.08
C ALA A 220 12.10 -2.64 9.33
N ASP A 221 11.92 -3.98 9.40
CA ASP A 221 12.31 -4.77 10.55
C ASP A 221 13.83 -5.02 10.55
N ILE A 222 14.39 -5.13 11.75
CA ILE A 222 15.80 -5.51 11.93
C ILE A 222 15.99 -7.03 11.88
N THR A 223 15.25 -7.72 11.02
CA THR A 223 15.30 -9.14 10.74
C THR A 223 15.58 -9.36 9.26
N PHE A 224 15.61 -10.60 8.81
CA PHE A 224 15.77 -10.90 7.39
C PHE A 224 14.58 -10.39 6.57
N THR A 225 14.84 -9.68 5.48
CA THR A 225 13.81 -9.24 4.53
C THR A 225 13.55 -10.33 3.51
N PHE A 226 12.31 -10.80 3.44
CA PHE A 226 11.87 -11.76 2.42
C PHE A 226 11.32 -11.05 1.19
N ILE A 227 11.63 -11.62 0.02
CA ILE A 227 11.18 -11.14 -1.28
C ILE A 227 10.55 -12.30 -2.03
N ASN A 228 9.25 -12.22 -2.32
CA ASN A 228 8.54 -13.18 -3.16
C ASN A 228 8.25 -12.54 -4.52
N TYR A 229 8.33 -13.33 -5.58
CA TYR A 229 8.11 -12.82 -6.92
C TYR A 229 7.45 -13.84 -7.83
N GLN A 230 6.76 -13.31 -8.82
CA GLN A 230 6.25 -14.04 -9.98
C GLN A 230 6.43 -13.14 -11.21
N GLU A 231 7.04 -13.70 -12.24
CA GLU A 231 7.20 -12.99 -13.51
C GLU A 231 6.94 -13.94 -14.69
N ALA A 232 6.59 -13.38 -15.83
CA ALA A 232 6.49 -14.08 -17.09
C ALA A 232 6.97 -13.19 -18.23
N HIS A 233 7.63 -13.79 -19.21
CA HIS A 233 8.13 -13.08 -20.39
C HIS A 233 8.17 -13.99 -21.63
N ILE A 234 8.35 -13.40 -22.79
CA ILE A 234 8.73 -14.13 -24.00
C ILE A 234 10.25 -14.09 -24.13
N ASN A 235 10.86 -15.26 -24.25
CA ASN A 235 12.31 -15.38 -24.34
C ASN A 235 12.84 -15.12 -25.78
N PRO A 236 14.18 -15.04 -26.02
CA PRO A 236 14.76 -14.75 -27.32
C PRO A 236 14.42 -15.72 -28.46
N VAL A 237 13.86 -16.88 -28.16
CA VAL A 237 13.43 -17.86 -29.17
C VAL A 237 11.91 -17.91 -29.35
N GLY A 238 11.19 -16.94 -28.78
CA GLY A 238 9.76 -16.79 -28.92
C GLY A 238 8.92 -17.69 -27.99
N GLY A 239 9.52 -18.32 -26.99
CA GLY A 239 8.83 -19.16 -26.03
C GLY A 239 8.35 -18.40 -24.81
N LEU A 240 7.17 -18.75 -24.30
CA LEU A 240 6.68 -18.24 -23.00
C LEU A 240 7.52 -18.85 -21.87
N ALA A 241 8.13 -18.00 -21.08
CA ALA A 241 8.86 -18.35 -19.85
C ALA A 241 8.17 -17.75 -18.65
N GLU A 242 8.20 -18.45 -17.52
CA GLU A 242 7.77 -17.95 -16.23
C GLU A 242 8.81 -18.25 -15.16
N SER A 243 8.81 -17.43 -14.11
CA SER A 243 9.62 -17.64 -12.91
C SER A 243 8.79 -17.32 -11.67
N VAL A 244 8.76 -18.26 -10.72
CA VAL A 244 8.14 -18.08 -9.42
C VAL A 244 9.18 -18.41 -8.36
N GLY A 245 9.41 -17.49 -7.42
CA GLY A 245 10.47 -17.71 -6.48
C GLY A 245 10.40 -16.86 -5.21
N VAL A 246 11.39 -17.13 -4.38
CA VAL A 246 11.60 -16.42 -3.11
C VAL A 246 13.08 -16.13 -2.94
N GLY A 247 13.36 -14.95 -2.42
CA GLY A 247 14.69 -14.56 -1.97
C GLY A 247 14.66 -14.01 -0.56
N VAL A 248 15.82 -13.98 0.07
CA VAL A 248 16.00 -13.38 1.37
C VAL A 248 17.32 -12.59 1.40
N ARG A 249 17.26 -11.40 2.00
CA ARG A 249 18.46 -10.66 2.39
C ARG A 249 18.93 -11.18 3.74
N GLU A 250 20.19 -11.64 3.82
CA GLU A 250 20.76 -12.29 5.03
C GLU A 250 21.40 -11.30 6.00
N SER A 251 20.98 -10.07 6.02
CA SER A 251 21.40 -9.07 7.00
C SER A 251 20.22 -8.68 7.87
N ALA A 252 20.40 -8.73 9.18
CA ALA A 252 19.42 -8.28 10.17
C ALA A 252 19.46 -6.74 10.32
N ALA A 253 19.23 -6.02 9.23
CA ALA A 253 19.14 -4.56 9.20
C ALA A 253 17.92 -4.16 8.37
N ALA A 254 17.26 -3.07 8.78
CA ALA A 254 16.14 -2.53 8.02
C ALA A 254 16.58 -2.18 6.59
N VAL A 255 15.76 -2.57 5.62
CA VAL A 255 15.91 -2.23 4.20
C VAL A 255 15.12 -0.97 3.92
N ASN A 256 15.76 0.04 3.35
CA ASN A 256 15.11 1.29 2.97
C ASN A 256 15.32 1.65 1.48
N ALA A 257 15.95 0.75 0.72
CA ALA A 257 16.01 0.87 -0.74
C ALA A 257 15.94 -0.50 -1.42
N PHE A 258 15.38 -0.52 -2.62
CA PHE A 258 15.23 -1.69 -3.48
C PHE A 258 15.61 -1.35 -4.92
N GLN A 259 16.36 -2.21 -5.55
CA GLN A 259 16.84 -2.06 -6.93
C GLN A 259 16.40 -3.24 -7.79
N LEU A 260 15.95 -2.96 -9.01
CA LEU A 260 15.72 -3.93 -10.07
C LEU A 260 16.66 -3.62 -11.24
N LEU A 261 17.36 -4.63 -11.75
CA LEU A 261 18.33 -4.46 -12.83
C LEU A 261 18.48 -5.76 -13.63
N PHE A 262 19.00 -5.65 -14.84
CA PHE A 262 19.43 -6.82 -15.60
C PHE A 262 20.88 -7.24 -15.28
N SER A 263 21.22 -8.49 -15.56
CA SER A 263 22.57 -9.03 -15.40
C SER A 263 23.60 -8.33 -16.27
N SER A 264 23.17 -7.71 -17.36
CA SER A 264 23.96 -6.92 -18.29
C SER A 264 23.08 -5.95 -19.08
N GLY A 265 23.61 -4.80 -19.43
CA GLY A 265 22.89 -3.76 -20.17
C GLY A 265 21.85 -3.01 -19.35
N ASN A 266 21.09 -2.15 -20.00
CA ASN A 266 20.08 -1.31 -19.40
C ASN A 266 18.69 -1.97 -19.44
N ILE A 267 17.76 -1.44 -18.64
CA ILE A 267 16.31 -1.59 -18.84
C ILE A 267 15.96 -0.65 -19.99
N GLU A 268 15.64 -1.20 -21.16
CA GLU A 268 15.29 -0.40 -22.34
C GLU A 268 13.90 0.22 -22.21
N ALA A 269 12.94 -0.57 -21.71
CA ALA A 269 11.59 -0.10 -21.41
C ALA A 269 10.99 -0.87 -20.24
N MET A 270 10.18 -0.19 -19.44
CA MET A 270 9.37 -0.80 -18.36
C MET A 270 8.34 0.21 -17.88
N ASN A 271 7.11 -0.24 -17.63
CA ASN A 271 6.14 0.50 -16.84
C ASN A 271 6.01 -0.14 -15.46
N TYR A 272 5.85 0.66 -14.43
CA TYR A 272 5.77 0.15 -13.06
C TYR A 272 4.80 0.91 -12.17
N THR A 273 4.31 0.22 -11.15
CA THR A 273 3.64 0.80 -9.99
C THR A 273 4.15 0.12 -8.73
N LEU A 274 4.66 0.90 -7.80
CA LEU A 274 5.02 0.46 -6.45
C LEU A 274 3.89 0.80 -5.49
N TYR A 275 3.41 -0.21 -4.78
CA TYR A 275 2.42 -0.08 -3.71
C TYR A 275 3.06 -0.33 -2.35
N GLY A 276 2.58 0.38 -1.34
CA GLY A 276 2.86 0.12 0.06
C GLY A 276 1.63 -0.47 0.76
N LEU A 277 1.81 -1.48 1.59
CA LEU A 277 0.79 -2.01 2.48
C LEU A 277 1.05 -1.49 3.88
N ARG A 278 0.21 -0.61 4.40
CA ARG A 278 0.39 -0.03 5.73
C ARG A 278 0.35 -1.08 6.83
N ALA A 279 1.12 -0.84 7.89
CA ALA A 279 0.94 -1.52 9.16
C ALA A 279 -0.44 -1.12 9.73
N ALA A 280 -1.18 -2.09 10.26
CA ALA A 280 -2.47 -1.85 10.90
C ALA A 280 -2.31 -1.15 12.25
#